data_16a440818f1d5ed51a6ad461cbd0ff27
#
_entry.id   16a440818f1d5ed51a6ad461cbd0ff27
#
_cell.length_a   1.000
_cell.length_b   1.000
_cell.length_c   1.000
_cell.angle_alpha   90.00
_cell.angle_beta   90.00
_cell.angle_gamma   90.00
#
_symmetry.space_group_name_H-M   'P 1'
#
loop_
_entity.id
_entity.type
_entity.pdbx_description
1 polymer ?
#
loop_
_entity_poly.entity_id
_entity_poly.type
_entity_poly.pdbx_seq_one_letter_code
_entity_poly.pdbx_strand_id
1 'polypeptide(L)'
;MRNFDVHVCLVSKQPLPNLIPILVSDPKPKEVILLVSHEMNERAGWLETVLKTYHIHVSKVSIADSYDKEALENQMLDLKLFENYTSQNILMNITGGTKLMAISAYSVFSANDSVCAYFVERSNELVYLDQAGQKFVLEPKLKIKDILLAHGYELAGKPLRQLPMNKPHLTRELVQGDFGSAISAINGVISDKKLTADFPEKGDKERIKTVLDKFEREGLLQYDLQQITFTDKAALKYVHGGWLEEHVLSAVKDIKGLQDYALGGEIIKLGATASKQKQDGKADNELDVIVLMNNNLHIIECKTVNYTSPFNKGEGNNVIYRLQAFQEQELGGLKTKVALVSYRDLDEPTKKRAKDNQIPCYESRNIVNLKNNLEAWLKK
;
A
#
# COMPACT_ATOMS: atom_id res chain seq x y z
N MET A 1 -1.71 -9.43 -25.88
CA MET A 1 -1.38 -10.77 -25.29
C MET A 1 -2.41 -11.77 -25.76
N ARG A 2 -2.01 -12.99 -26.15
CA ARG A 2 -2.94 -14.08 -26.47
C ARG A 2 -3.68 -14.53 -25.20
N ASN A 3 -4.92 -15.02 -25.36
CA ASN A 3 -5.70 -15.59 -24.25
C ASN A 3 -5.36 -17.07 -24.07
N PHE A 4 -5.30 -17.49 -22.83
CA PHE A 4 -5.05 -18.89 -22.44
C PHE A 4 -6.14 -19.36 -21.49
N ASP A 5 -6.56 -20.60 -21.68
CA ASP A 5 -7.56 -21.24 -20.79
C ASP A 5 -6.95 -21.58 -19.43
N VAL A 6 -5.67 -21.97 -19.42
CA VAL A 6 -4.94 -22.37 -18.22
C VAL A 6 -3.63 -21.58 -18.07
N HIS A 7 -3.39 -21.04 -16.89
CA HIS A 7 -2.09 -20.54 -16.49
C HIS A 7 -1.47 -21.50 -15.48
N VAL A 8 -0.27 -22.00 -15.78
CA VAL A 8 0.54 -22.79 -14.85
C VAL A 8 1.63 -21.90 -14.30
N CYS A 9 1.79 -21.84 -12.97
CA CYS A 9 2.66 -20.92 -12.30
C CYS A 9 3.56 -21.58 -11.27
N LEU A 10 4.84 -21.28 -11.27
CA LEU A 10 5.76 -21.67 -10.21
C LEU A 10 5.62 -20.67 -9.05
N VAL A 11 5.24 -21.15 -7.87
CA VAL A 11 5.09 -20.28 -6.70
C VAL A 11 6.46 -19.91 -6.13
N SER A 12 6.64 -18.64 -5.82
CA SER A 12 7.88 -18.11 -5.23
C SER A 12 7.58 -17.06 -4.15
N LYS A 13 8.63 -16.49 -3.54
CA LYS A 13 8.51 -15.42 -2.55
C LYS A 13 7.87 -14.15 -3.12
N GLN A 14 7.99 -13.91 -4.43
CA GLN A 14 7.42 -12.75 -5.13
C GLN A 14 6.13 -13.20 -5.85
N PRO A 15 4.94 -12.77 -5.40
CA PRO A 15 3.68 -13.20 -6.00
C PRO A 15 3.32 -12.45 -7.28
N LEU A 16 3.79 -11.21 -7.45
CA LEU A 16 3.39 -10.33 -8.55
C LEU A 16 3.71 -10.86 -9.93
N PRO A 17 4.87 -11.52 -10.18
CA PRO A 17 5.17 -12.13 -11.47
C PRO A 17 4.15 -13.16 -11.92
N ASN A 18 3.48 -13.83 -11.00
CA ASN A 18 2.38 -14.74 -11.32
C ASN A 18 1.04 -14.01 -11.40
N LEU A 19 0.77 -13.11 -10.44
CA LEU A 19 -0.51 -12.44 -10.31
C LEU A 19 -0.82 -11.48 -11.47
N ILE A 20 0.16 -10.67 -11.89
CA ILE A 20 -0.05 -9.64 -12.94
C ILE A 20 -0.48 -10.26 -14.27
N PRO A 21 0.22 -11.25 -14.86
CA PRO A 21 -0.22 -11.85 -16.13
C PRO A 21 -1.61 -12.45 -16.07
N ILE A 22 -1.98 -13.06 -14.94
CA ILE A 22 -3.31 -13.64 -14.74
C ILE A 22 -4.38 -12.54 -14.70
N LEU A 23 -4.18 -11.50 -13.89
CA LEU A 23 -5.18 -10.47 -13.67
C LEU A 23 -5.30 -9.46 -14.83
N VAL A 24 -4.29 -9.36 -15.69
CA VAL A 24 -4.35 -8.53 -16.89
C VAL A 24 -5.03 -9.27 -18.05
N SER A 25 -5.03 -10.61 -18.06
CA SER A 25 -5.70 -11.41 -19.11
C SER A 25 -7.18 -11.04 -19.23
N ASP A 26 -7.66 -10.93 -20.48
CA ASP A 26 -9.06 -10.69 -20.78
C ASP A 26 -9.44 -11.51 -22.06
N PRO A 27 -10.29 -12.54 -21.92
CA PRO A 27 -10.88 -13.05 -20.67
C PRO A 27 -9.86 -13.62 -19.70
N LYS A 28 -10.26 -13.74 -18.41
CA LYS A 28 -9.46 -14.43 -17.40
C LYS A 28 -9.28 -15.90 -17.73
N PRO A 29 -8.16 -16.55 -17.33
CA PRO A 29 -8.03 -17.98 -17.46
C PRO A 29 -9.14 -18.72 -16.69
N LYS A 30 -9.58 -19.85 -17.23
CA LYS A 30 -10.57 -20.72 -16.57
C LYS A 30 -9.98 -21.35 -15.32
N GLU A 31 -8.70 -21.69 -15.39
CA GLU A 31 -7.98 -22.34 -14.30
C GLU A 31 -6.57 -21.78 -14.15
N VAL A 32 -6.11 -21.67 -12.91
CA VAL A 32 -4.72 -21.40 -12.54
C VAL A 32 -4.19 -22.58 -11.73
N ILE A 33 -3.10 -23.18 -12.21
CA ILE A 33 -2.42 -24.29 -11.52
C ILE A 33 -1.15 -23.75 -10.89
N LEU A 34 -1.07 -23.88 -9.57
CA LEU A 34 0.07 -23.45 -8.79
C LEU A 34 0.95 -24.66 -8.48
N LEU A 35 2.18 -24.67 -8.99
CA LEU A 35 3.20 -25.67 -8.64
C LEU A 35 3.93 -25.17 -7.39
N VAL A 36 3.81 -25.92 -6.30
CA VAL A 36 4.11 -25.43 -4.95
C VAL A 36 5.14 -26.31 -4.27
N SER A 37 6.33 -25.79 -3.98
CA SER A 37 7.27 -26.47 -3.07
C SER A 37 6.77 -26.37 -1.63
N HIS A 38 7.25 -27.25 -0.75
CA HIS A 38 6.82 -27.31 0.64
C HIS A 38 6.90 -25.95 1.35
N GLU A 39 8.00 -25.19 1.13
CA GLU A 39 8.22 -23.90 1.77
C GLU A 39 7.29 -22.78 1.23
N MET A 40 6.66 -23.01 0.10
CA MET A 40 5.78 -22.02 -0.56
C MET A 40 4.29 -22.27 -0.32
N ASN A 41 3.91 -23.27 0.49
CA ASN A 41 2.51 -23.63 0.75
C ASN A 41 1.67 -22.44 1.26
N GLU A 42 2.18 -21.70 2.24
CA GLU A 42 1.49 -20.53 2.79
C GLU A 42 1.27 -19.45 1.72
N ARG A 43 2.30 -19.18 0.90
CA ARG A 43 2.25 -18.18 -0.19
C ARG A 43 1.30 -18.59 -1.31
N ALA A 44 1.23 -19.87 -1.62
CA ALA A 44 0.24 -20.42 -2.55
C ALA A 44 -1.19 -20.21 -2.04
N GLY A 45 -1.42 -20.35 -0.73
CA GLY A 45 -2.70 -20.03 -0.10
C GLY A 45 -3.09 -18.56 -0.22
N TRP A 46 -2.13 -17.64 -0.08
CA TRP A 46 -2.38 -16.22 -0.28
C TRP A 46 -2.72 -15.89 -1.74
N LEU A 47 -1.97 -16.43 -2.69
CA LEU A 47 -2.28 -16.30 -4.13
C LEU A 47 -3.66 -16.84 -4.47
N GLU A 48 -4.00 -18.03 -4.00
CA GLU A 48 -5.33 -18.63 -4.17
C GLU A 48 -6.42 -17.71 -3.62
N THR A 49 -6.20 -17.09 -2.45
CA THR A 49 -7.15 -16.16 -1.83
C THR A 49 -7.40 -14.95 -2.75
N VAL A 50 -6.36 -14.35 -3.33
CA VAL A 50 -6.52 -13.26 -4.29
C VAL A 50 -7.29 -13.72 -5.51
N LEU A 51 -6.87 -14.82 -6.16
CA LEU A 51 -7.46 -15.30 -7.41
C LEU A 51 -8.94 -15.67 -7.27
N LYS A 52 -9.32 -16.22 -6.13
CA LYS A 52 -10.73 -16.49 -5.78
C LYS A 52 -11.59 -15.22 -5.73
N THR A 53 -11.03 -14.06 -5.36
CA THR A 53 -11.80 -12.80 -5.40
C THR A 53 -12.14 -12.36 -6.84
N TYR A 54 -11.45 -12.91 -7.83
CA TYR A 54 -11.70 -12.71 -9.26
C TYR A 54 -12.44 -13.88 -9.91
N HIS A 55 -13.01 -14.82 -9.10
CA HIS A 55 -13.75 -16.01 -9.55
C HIS A 55 -12.93 -16.94 -10.46
N ILE A 56 -11.62 -16.99 -10.28
CA ILE A 56 -10.70 -17.86 -11.00
C ILE A 56 -10.59 -19.19 -10.22
N HIS A 57 -10.75 -20.31 -10.93
CA HIS A 57 -10.49 -21.63 -10.33
C HIS A 57 -8.99 -21.82 -10.11
N VAL A 58 -8.61 -22.34 -8.94
CA VAL A 58 -7.20 -22.54 -8.57
C VAL A 58 -6.99 -23.96 -8.08
N SER A 59 -6.07 -24.66 -8.74
CA SER A 59 -5.56 -25.96 -8.34
C SER A 59 -4.14 -25.83 -7.81
N LYS A 60 -3.84 -26.52 -6.70
CA LYS A 60 -2.47 -26.54 -6.14
C LYS A 60 -1.88 -27.93 -6.29
N VAL A 61 -0.69 -28.00 -6.83
CA VAL A 61 0.09 -29.23 -7.01
C VAL A 61 1.36 -29.12 -6.18
N SER A 62 1.49 -29.99 -5.19
CA SER A 62 2.68 -30.05 -4.34
C SER A 62 3.85 -30.68 -5.11
N ILE A 63 4.97 -30.00 -5.14
CA ILE A 63 6.25 -30.49 -5.70
C ILE A 63 6.99 -31.23 -4.60
N ALA A 64 7.28 -32.52 -4.85
CA ALA A 64 7.91 -33.40 -3.86
C ALA A 64 9.38 -33.01 -3.60
N ASP A 65 10.16 -32.78 -4.68
CA ASP A 65 11.54 -32.31 -4.61
C ASP A 65 11.79 -31.20 -5.64
N SER A 66 12.14 -30.03 -5.14
CA SER A 66 12.40 -28.84 -5.96
C SER A 66 13.80 -28.82 -6.61
N TYR A 67 14.62 -29.85 -6.32
CA TYR A 67 16.01 -29.95 -6.73
C TYR A 67 16.34 -31.24 -7.49
N ASP A 68 15.37 -32.13 -7.72
CA ASP A 68 15.49 -33.29 -8.60
C ASP A 68 14.81 -33.00 -9.94
N LYS A 69 15.63 -32.86 -10.98
CA LYS A 69 15.14 -32.51 -12.34
C LYS A 69 14.22 -33.57 -12.93
N GLU A 70 14.61 -34.85 -12.81
CA GLU A 70 13.85 -35.97 -13.40
C GLU A 70 12.49 -36.14 -12.68
N ALA A 71 12.50 -36.06 -11.35
CA ALA A 71 11.27 -36.11 -10.56
C ALA A 71 10.33 -34.93 -10.89
N LEU A 72 10.87 -33.71 -11.09
CA LEU A 72 10.11 -32.53 -11.49
C LEU A 72 9.47 -32.71 -12.87
N GLU A 73 10.22 -33.17 -13.87
CA GLU A 73 9.73 -33.38 -15.24
C GLU A 73 8.65 -34.45 -15.27
N ASN A 74 8.85 -35.59 -14.61
CA ASN A 74 7.85 -36.65 -14.50
C ASN A 74 6.59 -36.17 -13.81
N GLN A 75 6.70 -35.44 -12.70
CA GLN A 75 5.54 -34.93 -11.98
C GLN A 75 4.74 -33.90 -12.83
N MET A 76 5.40 -33.09 -13.64
CA MET A 76 4.74 -32.15 -14.54
C MET A 76 4.02 -32.84 -15.69
N LEU A 77 4.55 -33.94 -16.21
CA LEU A 77 3.90 -34.77 -17.21
C LEU A 77 2.66 -35.49 -16.67
N ASP A 78 2.71 -35.92 -15.40
CA ASP A 78 1.60 -36.59 -14.72
C ASP A 78 0.39 -35.71 -14.43
N LEU A 79 0.48 -34.38 -14.63
CA LEU A 79 -0.62 -33.44 -14.41
C LEU A 79 -1.80 -33.63 -15.37
N LYS A 80 -1.68 -34.46 -16.42
CA LYS A 80 -2.70 -34.71 -17.44
C LYS A 80 -3.23 -33.43 -18.12
N LEU A 81 -2.47 -32.33 -18.05
CA LEU A 81 -2.85 -31.05 -18.65
C LEU A 81 -2.98 -31.15 -20.15
N PHE A 82 -2.04 -31.88 -20.77
CA PHE A 82 -1.98 -32.06 -22.22
C PHE A 82 -3.07 -33.03 -22.75
N GLU A 83 -3.71 -33.77 -21.87
CA GLU A 83 -4.90 -34.60 -22.20
C GLU A 83 -6.19 -33.76 -22.11
N ASN A 84 -6.27 -32.83 -21.15
CA ASN A 84 -7.47 -32.06 -20.83
C ASN A 84 -7.59 -30.74 -21.60
N TYR A 85 -6.46 -30.17 -22.02
CA TYR A 85 -6.40 -28.88 -22.68
C TYR A 85 -5.55 -28.95 -23.96
N THR A 86 -5.92 -28.18 -24.98
CA THR A 86 -5.04 -27.96 -26.11
C THR A 86 -3.78 -27.26 -25.62
N SER A 87 -2.61 -27.84 -25.90
CA SER A 87 -1.32 -27.35 -25.40
C SER A 87 -1.10 -25.85 -25.65
N GLN A 88 -1.53 -25.37 -26.83
CA GLN A 88 -1.44 -23.96 -27.18
C GLN A 88 -2.34 -23.05 -26.34
N ASN A 89 -3.31 -23.56 -25.59
CA ASN A 89 -4.15 -22.80 -24.64
C ASN A 89 -3.60 -22.82 -23.23
N ILE A 90 -2.41 -23.37 -23.03
CA ILE A 90 -1.69 -23.42 -21.76
C ILE A 90 -0.56 -22.37 -21.78
N LEU A 91 -0.52 -21.51 -20.79
CA LEU A 91 0.60 -20.61 -20.52
C LEU A 91 1.38 -21.11 -19.31
N MET A 92 2.63 -21.53 -19.52
CA MET A 92 3.56 -21.85 -18.44
C MET A 92 4.38 -20.60 -18.06
N ASN A 93 4.09 -20.01 -16.91
CA ASN A 93 4.88 -18.90 -16.38
C ASN A 93 6.06 -19.44 -15.54
N ILE A 94 7.26 -19.36 -16.09
CA ILE A 94 8.48 -19.88 -15.46
C ILE A 94 9.21 -18.84 -14.60
N THR A 95 8.61 -17.69 -14.29
CA THR A 95 9.29 -16.61 -13.57
C THR A 95 9.60 -16.97 -12.12
N GLY A 96 8.73 -17.76 -11.49
CA GLY A 96 8.87 -18.17 -10.08
C GLY A 96 9.68 -19.47 -9.90
N GLY A 97 9.57 -20.04 -8.68
CA GLY A 97 10.21 -21.30 -8.30
C GLY A 97 11.73 -21.23 -8.14
N THR A 98 12.35 -22.40 -8.00
CA THR A 98 13.82 -22.54 -8.10
C THR A 98 14.25 -22.49 -9.56
N LYS A 99 15.54 -22.25 -9.83
CA LYS A 99 16.07 -22.30 -11.19
C LYS A 99 15.81 -23.65 -11.85
N LEU A 100 15.95 -24.72 -11.06
CA LEU A 100 15.74 -26.07 -11.57
C LEU A 100 14.27 -26.33 -11.91
N MET A 101 13.33 -25.89 -11.08
CA MET A 101 11.91 -25.91 -11.40
C MET A 101 11.60 -25.15 -12.69
N ALA A 102 12.18 -23.97 -12.89
CA ALA A 102 11.96 -23.16 -14.09
C ALA A 102 12.50 -23.85 -15.35
N ILE A 103 13.70 -24.45 -15.28
CA ILE A 103 14.31 -25.21 -16.39
C ILE A 103 13.49 -26.44 -16.73
N SER A 104 13.07 -27.25 -15.72
CA SER A 104 12.25 -28.44 -15.92
C SER A 104 10.88 -28.09 -16.51
N ALA A 105 10.25 -27.02 -16.00
CA ALA A 105 8.98 -26.54 -16.53
C ALA A 105 9.10 -26.09 -18.00
N TYR A 106 10.16 -25.33 -18.32
CA TYR A 106 10.42 -24.94 -19.71
C TYR A 106 10.61 -26.18 -20.60
N SER A 107 11.42 -27.15 -20.17
CA SER A 107 11.69 -28.40 -20.91
C SER A 107 10.39 -29.16 -21.23
N VAL A 108 9.56 -29.39 -20.23
CA VAL A 108 8.32 -30.17 -20.38
C VAL A 108 7.27 -29.44 -21.21
N PHE A 109 6.99 -28.17 -20.90
CA PHE A 109 5.91 -27.45 -21.53
C PHE A 109 6.24 -27.02 -22.98
N SER A 110 7.51 -26.64 -23.23
CA SER A 110 7.97 -26.35 -24.61
C SER A 110 7.96 -27.58 -25.51
N ALA A 111 8.40 -28.75 -24.99
CA ALA A 111 8.34 -30.02 -25.72
C ALA A 111 6.91 -30.48 -26.07
N ASN A 112 5.90 -29.98 -25.36
CA ASN A 112 4.49 -30.25 -25.58
C ASN A 112 3.76 -29.08 -26.27
N ASP A 113 4.45 -28.20 -26.98
CA ASP A 113 3.92 -27.07 -27.76
C ASP A 113 3.08 -26.06 -26.92
N SER A 114 3.29 -26.01 -25.61
CA SER A 114 2.68 -24.98 -24.75
C SER A 114 3.50 -23.68 -24.78
N VAL A 115 2.84 -22.55 -24.52
CA VAL A 115 3.53 -21.27 -24.50
C VAL A 115 4.23 -21.08 -23.15
N CYS A 116 5.56 -20.97 -23.19
CA CYS A 116 6.36 -20.64 -22.03
C CYS A 116 6.64 -19.13 -21.95
N ALA A 117 6.44 -18.54 -20.79
CA ALA A 117 6.60 -17.10 -20.61
C ALA A 117 7.42 -16.75 -19.36
N TYR A 118 8.09 -15.61 -19.44
CA TYR A 118 8.81 -15.00 -18.34
C TYR A 118 8.33 -13.56 -18.12
N PHE A 119 7.99 -13.21 -16.90
CA PHE A 119 7.56 -11.85 -16.55
C PHE A 119 8.75 -11.01 -16.05
N VAL A 120 9.00 -9.90 -16.72
CA VAL A 120 10.04 -8.93 -16.37
C VAL A 120 9.40 -7.84 -15.48
N GLU A 121 9.55 -7.96 -14.17
CA GLU A 121 8.90 -7.08 -13.19
C GLU A 121 9.24 -5.60 -13.39
N ARG A 122 10.51 -5.29 -13.72
CA ARG A 122 10.98 -3.90 -13.87
C ARG A 122 10.26 -3.12 -14.97
N SER A 123 9.89 -3.79 -16.07
CA SER A 123 9.22 -3.17 -17.22
C SER A 123 7.76 -3.60 -17.37
N ASN A 124 7.23 -4.42 -16.46
CA ASN A 124 5.91 -5.05 -16.59
C ASN A 124 5.71 -5.77 -17.94
N GLU A 125 6.76 -6.40 -18.46
CA GLU A 125 6.70 -7.12 -19.73
C GLU A 125 6.54 -8.62 -19.51
N LEU A 126 5.62 -9.24 -20.23
CA LEU A 126 5.55 -10.68 -20.39
C LEU A 126 6.26 -11.08 -21.69
N VAL A 127 7.29 -11.87 -21.59
CA VAL A 127 8.11 -12.33 -22.73
C VAL A 127 7.76 -13.78 -23.01
N TYR A 128 7.31 -14.09 -24.25
CA TYR A 128 7.14 -15.46 -24.71
C TYR A 128 8.50 -16.00 -25.18
N LEU A 129 8.90 -17.13 -24.63
CA LEU A 129 10.25 -17.67 -24.86
C LEU A 129 10.34 -18.48 -26.16
N ASP A 130 9.23 -19.07 -26.59
CA ASP A 130 9.17 -20.00 -27.71
C ASP A 130 8.83 -19.32 -29.05
N GLN A 131 8.43 -18.05 -29.04
CA GLN A 131 7.93 -17.32 -30.22
C GLN A 131 8.80 -16.08 -30.51
N ALA A 132 10.05 -16.30 -30.90
CA ALA A 132 10.98 -15.24 -31.31
C ALA A 132 11.05 -14.05 -30.31
N GLY A 133 10.82 -14.31 -29.01
CA GLY A 133 10.92 -13.30 -27.96
C GLY A 133 9.82 -12.22 -28.01
N GLN A 134 8.61 -12.56 -28.45
CA GLN A 134 7.49 -11.63 -28.40
C GLN A 134 7.28 -11.07 -26.99
N LYS A 135 7.15 -9.74 -26.88
CA LYS A 135 7.01 -9.01 -25.62
C LYS A 135 5.68 -8.27 -25.57
N PHE A 136 5.04 -8.35 -24.43
CA PHE A 136 3.78 -7.66 -24.16
C PHE A 136 3.93 -6.82 -22.92
N VAL A 137 3.81 -5.50 -23.04
CA VAL A 137 3.75 -4.60 -21.88
C VAL A 137 2.37 -4.78 -21.24
N LEU A 138 2.37 -5.18 -19.98
CA LEU A 138 1.16 -5.38 -19.21
C LEU A 138 0.87 -4.13 -18.38
N GLU A 139 -0.39 -3.66 -18.46
CA GLU A 139 -0.87 -2.55 -17.62
C GLU A 139 -1.62 -3.16 -16.41
N PRO A 140 -0.97 -3.33 -15.25
CA PRO A 140 -1.60 -3.96 -14.10
C PRO A 140 -2.69 -3.08 -13.52
N LYS A 141 -3.86 -3.69 -13.29
CA LYS A 141 -5.03 -3.05 -12.65
C LYS A 141 -5.17 -3.52 -11.19
N LEU A 142 -4.04 -3.77 -10.53
CA LEU A 142 -4.02 -4.22 -9.13
C LEU A 142 -4.52 -3.12 -8.21
N LYS A 143 -5.15 -3.54 -7.13
CA LYS A 143 -5.58 -2.68 -6.01
C LYS A 143 -4.73 -2.96 -4.77
N ILE A 144 -4.75 -2.04 -3.82
CA ILE A 144 -4.07 -2.21 -2.53
C ILE A 144 -4.45 -3.55 -1.89
N LYS A 145 -5.74 -3.92 -1.95
CA LYS A 145 -6.24 -5.20 -1.43
C LYS A 145 -5.52 -6.40 -2.06
N ASP A 146 -5.34 -6.40 -3.39
CA ASP A 146 -4.72 -7.52 -4.11
C ASP A 146 -3.26 -7.71 -3.70
N ILE A 147 -2.53 -6.59 -3.61
CA ILE A 147 -1.13 -6.58 -3.19
C ILE A 147 -0.99 -7.11 -1.77
N LEU A 148 -1.79 -6.61 -0.83
CA LEU A 148 -1.73 -7.03 0.56
C LEU A 148 -2.07 -8.51 0.72
N LEU A 149 -3.18 -8.95 0.14
CA LEU A 149 -3.60 -10.36 0.21
C LEU A 149 -2.55 -11.31 -0.38
N ALA A 150 -1.94 -10.95 -1.51
CA ALA A 150 -0.89 -11.75 -2.14
C ALA A 150 0.36 -11.91 -1.27
N HIS A 151 0.54 -11.03 -0.28
CA HIS A 151 1.64 -11.07 0.68
C HIS A 151 1.22 -11.54 2.09
N GLY A 152 -0.04 -12.00 2.25
CA GLY A 152 -0.55 -12.50 3.52
C GLY A 152 -1.01 -11.42 4.50
N TYR A 153 -1.40 -10.28 3.98
CA TYR A 153 -1.92 -9.15 4.77
C TYR A 153 -3.27 -8.68 4.24
N GLU A 154 -3.99 -7.94 5.06
CA GLU A 154 -5.22 -7.25 4.68
C GLU A 154 -5.26 -5.83 5.28
N LEU A 155 -6.07 -4.98 4.67
CA LEU A 155 -6.30 -3.64 5.17
C LEU A 155 -7.55 -3.66 6.04
N ALA A 156 -7.34 -3.55 7.36
CA ALA A 156 -8.40 -3.49 8.36
C ALA A 156 -8.87 -2.05 8.60
N GLY A 157 -9.94 -1.91 9.38
CA GLY A 157 -10.57 -0.64 9.65
C GLY A 157 -11.60 -0.28 8.56
N LYS A 158 -11.81 1.01 8.35
CA LYS A 158 -12.71 1.53 7.32
C LYS A 158 -11.94 2.51 6.42
N PRO A 159 -11.00 2.01 5.59
CA PRO A 159 -10.24 2.88 4.71
C PRO A 159 -11.18 3.61 3.75
N LEU A 160 -10.99 4.92 3.65
CA LEU A 160 -11.84 5.77 2.84
C LEU A 160 -11.24 5.96 1.44
N ARG A 161 -12.10 6.00 0.43
CA ARG A 161 -11.73 6.30 -0.97
C ARG A 161 -12.10 7.72 -1.38
N GLN A 162 -12.66 8.47 -0.46
CA GLN A 162 -13.12 9.85 -0.65
C GLN A 162 -12.66 10.72 0.51
N LEU A 163 -12.56 12.01 0.27
CA LEU A 163 -12.27 12.99 1.32
C LEU A 163 -13.48 13.11 2.24
N PRO A 164 -13.38 12.80 3.55
CA PRO A 164 -14.51 12.79 4.46
C PRO A 164 -15.22 14.14 4.56
N MET A 165 -14.46 15.22 4.70
CA MET A 165 -15.01 16.58 4.84
C MET A 165 -14.97 17.36 3.54
N ASN A 166 -13.97 17.09 2.66
CA ASN A 166 -13.80 17.73 1.35
C ASN A 166 -13.87 19.26 1.40
N LYS A 167 -13.10 19.88 2.27
CA LYS A 167 -13.03 21.33 2.46
C LYS A 167 -11.79 21.96 1.79
N PRO A 168 -11.66 21.97 0.45
CA PRO A 168 -10.43 22.34 -0.24
C PRO A 168 -10.03 23.80 -0.01
N HIS A 169 -11.00 24.71 0.19
CA HIS A 169 -10.74 26.11 0.48
C HIS A 169 -10.10 26.29 1.84
N LEU A 170 -10.70 25.73 2.87
CA LEU A 170 -10.20 25.73 4.24
C LEU A 170 -8.79 25.10 4.31
N THR A 171 -8.64 23.92 3.72
CA THR A 171 -7.34 23.22 3.70
C THR A 171 -6.25 24.09 3.07
N ARG A 172 -6.56 24.79 1.96
CA ARG A 172 -5.61 25.70 1.31
C ARG A 172 -5.24 26.87 2.21
N GLU A 173 -6.21 27.48 2.88
CA GLU A 173 -5.96 28.55 3.83
C GLU A 173 -5.07 28.09 4.99
N LEU A 174 -5.30 26.89 5.53
CA LEU A 174 -4.47 26.33 6.61
C LEU A 174 -3.04 26.06 6.14
N VAL A 175 -2.88 25.50 4.94
CA VAL A 175 -1.55 25.19 4.38
C VAL A 175 -0.75 26.44 4.03
N GLN A 176 -1.41 27.49 3.53
CA GLN A 176 -0.75 28.73 3.14
C GLN A 176 -0.49 29.69 4.31
N GLY A 177 -1.24 29.53 5.40
CA GLY A 177 -1.15 30.39 6.57
C GLY A 177 -0.08 29.93 7.57
N ASP A 178 0.47 30.88 8.32
CA ASP A 178 1.35 30.63 9.45
C ASP A 178 0.54 30.37 10.73
N PHE A 179 -0.22 29.27 10.73
CA PHE A 179 -1.11 28.91 11.85
C PHE A 179 -0.57 27.80 12.75
N GLY A 180 0.67 27.39 12.56
CA GLY A 180 1.20 26.21 13.23
C GLY A 180 1.15 26.25 14.75
N SER A 181 1.42 27.42 15.38
CA SER A 181 1.32 27.57 16.84
C SER A 181 -0.13 27.48 17.34
N ALA A 182 -1.07 28.09 16.64
CA ALA A 182 -2.48 28.04 16.96
C ALA A 182 -3.05 26.62 16.80
N ILE A 183 -2.74 25.94 15.69
CA ILE A 183 -3.16 24.54 15.45
C ILE A 183 -2.60 23.63 16.56
N SER A 184 -1.34 23.80 16.96
CA SER A 184 -0.75 23.01 18.05
C SER A 184 -1.45 23.27 19.38
N ALA A 185 -1.84 24.51 19.68
CA ALA A 185 -2.57 24.85 20.90
C ALA A 185 -3.98 24.22 20.90
N ILE A 186 -4.69 24.29 19.77
CA ILE A 186 -6.02 23.69 19.59
C ILE A 186 -5.91 22.16 19.74
N ASN A 187 -4.98 21.51 19.04
CA ASN A 187 -4.80 20.05 19.12
C ASN A 187 -4.44 19.60 20.54
N GLY A 188 -3.72 20.41 21.31
CA GLY A 188 -3.32 20.09 22.67
C GLY A 188 -4.47 19.99 23.69
N VAL A 189 -5.65 20.51 23.38
CA VAL A 189 -6.84 20.45 24.24
C VAL A 189 -7.89 19.46 23.74
N ILE A 190 -7.77 18.96 22.51
CA ILE A 190 -8.71 18.01 21.90
C ILE A 190 -8.49 16.61 22.46
N SER A 191 -9.58 15.91 22.73
CA SER A 191 -9.60 14.48 23.05
C SER A 191 -10.60 13.76 22.15
N ASP A 192 -10.18 12.66 21.54
CA ASP A 192 -11.03 11.84 20.64
C ASP A 192 -12.24 11.22 21.34
N LYS A 193 -12.31 11.32 22.66
CA LYS A 193 -13.40 10.76 23.47
C LYS A 193 -14.58 11.71 23.66
N LYS A 194 -14.40 13.01 23.42
CA LYS A 194 -15.42 14.03 23.69
C LYS A 194 -15.58 14.99 22.51
N LEU A 195 -16.80 15.39 22.22
CA LEU A 195 -17.11 16.43 21.23
C LEU A 195 -16.92 17.86 21.75
N THR A 196 -16.34 18.00 22.93
CA THR A 196 -16.04 19.29 23.54
C THR A 196 -14.59 19.33 24.01
N ALA A 197 -13.98 20.49 23.95
CA ALA A 197 -12.64 20.77 24.48
C ALA A 197 -12.64 22.16 25.13
N ASP A 198 -11.78 22.37 26.11
CA ASP A 198 -11.60 23.69 26.68
C ASP A 198 -10.92 24.63 25.68
N PHE A 199 -11.21 25.94 25.77
CA PHE A 199 -10.48 26.92 24.96
C PHE A 199 -9.00 26.92 25.38
N PRO A 200 -8.02 26.90 24.43
CA PRO A 200 -6.61 26.81 24.77
C PRO A 200 -6.16 27.97 25.68
N GLU A 201 -5.62 27.63 26.85
CA GLU A 201 -5.08 28.62 27.78
C GLU A 201 -3.73 29.18 27.30
N LYS A 202 -2.94 28.34 26.60
CA LYS A 202 -1.60 28.66 26.09
C LYS A 202 -1.64 29.03 24.62
N GLY A 203 -0.78 29.97 24.22
CA GLY A 203 -0.63 30.39 22.85
C GLY A 203 -1.19 31.80 22.58
N ASP A 204 -1.02 32.26 21.35
CA ASP A 204 -1.54 33.54 20.88
C ASP A 204 -3.07 33.43 20.67
N LYS A 205 -3.83 34.03 21.55
CA LYS A 205 -5.29 33.95 21.55
C LYS A 205 -5.94 34.49 20.26
N GLU A 206 -5.38 35.54 19.67
CA GLU A 206 -5.93 36.10 18.43
C GLU A 206 -5.67 35.19 17.22
N ARG A 207 -4.50 34.56 17.17
CA ARG A 207 -4.22 33.53 16.16
C ARG A 207 -5.06 32.28 16.35
N ILE A 208 -5.30 31.85 17.59
CA ILE A 208 -6.19 30.72 17.92
C ILE A 208 -7.59 31.03 17.44
N LYS A 209 -8.17 32.19 17.78
CA LYS A 209 -9.48 32.63 17.28
C LYS A 209 -9.53 32.64 15.76
N THR A 210 -8.52 33.23 15.10
CA THR A 210 -8.44 33.26 13.62
C THR A 210 -8.57 31.86 13.00
N VAL A 211 -7.98 30.83 13.62
CA VAL A 211 -8.07 29.45 13.16
C VAL A 211 -9.44 28.84 13.48
N LEU A 212 -9.95 29.07 14.69
CA LEU A 212 -11.27 28.59 15.10
C LEU A 212 -12.37 29.22 14.24
N ASP A 213 -12.31 30.53 13.93
CA ASP A 213 -13.25 31.20 13.02
C ASP A 213 -13.30 30.56 11.64
N LYS A 214 -12.16 30.07 11.14
CA LYS A 214 -12.11 29.34 9.87
C LYS A 214 -12.84 28.01 9.95
N PHE A 215 -12.67 27.26 11.04
CA PHE A 215 -13.37 26.00 11.26
C PHE A 215 -14.87 26.22 11.52
N GLU A 216 -15.23 27.25 12.28
CA GLU A 216 -16.62 27.61 12.57
C GLU A 216 -17.37 28.04 11.30
N ARG A 217 -16.75 28.91 10.46
CA ARG A 217 -17.30 29.30 9.16
C ARG A 217 -17.66 28.11 8.27
N GLU A 218 -16.88 27.04 8.36
CA GLU A 218 -17.11 25.79 7.62
C GLU A 218 -18.08 24.82 8.30
N GLY A 219 -18.64 25.22 9.46
CA GLY A 219 -19.62 24.42 10.20
C GLY A 219 -19.05 23.21 10.93
N LEU A 220 -17.75 23.23 11.26
CA LEU A 220 -17.07 22.10 11.90
C LEU A 220 -17.16 22.16 13.42
N LEU A 221 -17.27 23.34 13.97
CA LEU A 221 -17.36 23.58 15.41
C LEU A 221 -18.08 24.90 15.68
N GLN A 222 -18.41 25.12 16.95
CA GLN A 222 -18.73 26.42 17.55
C GLN A 222 -17.81 26.61 18.76
N TYR A 223 -17.49 27.85 19.09
CA TYR A 223 -16.65 28.12 20.24
C TYR A 223 -17.00 29.44 20.95
N ASP A 224 -16.65 29.51 22.21
CA ASP A 224 -16.55 30.73 22.98
C ASP A 224 -15.16 30.78 23.68
N LEU A 225 -14.97 31.72 24.59
CA LEU A 225 -13.68 31.86 25.30
C LEU A 225 -13.46 30.82 26.42
N GLN A 226 -14.40 29.90 26.60
CA GLN A 226 -14.31 28.83 27.60
C GLN A 226 -14.21 27.45 26.94
N GLN A 227 -14.99 27.21 25.87
CA GLN A 227 -15.18 25.89 25.29
C GLN A 227 -15.25 25.90 23.75
N ILE A 228 -14.76 24.82 23.17
CA ILE A 228 -14.92 24.46 21.77
C ILE A 228 -15.88 23.27 21.72
N THR A 229 -16.91 23.33 20.87
CA THR A 229 -17.89 22.25 20.67
C THR A 229 -17.86 21.82 19.21
N PHE A 230 -17.49 20.57 18.93
CA PHE A 230 -17.42 20.01 17.58
C PHE A 230 -18.80 19.52 17.14
N THR A 231 -19.14 19.72 15.88
CA THR A 231 -20.42 19.33 15.29
C THR A 231 -20.66 17.82 15.37
N ASP A 232 -19.60 17.04 15.08
CA ASP A 232 -19.60 15.59 15.15
C ASP A 232 -18.16 15.03 15.24
N LYS A 233 -18.04 13.68 15.26
CA LYS A 233 -16.73 13.02 15.33
C LYS A 233 -15.88 13.21 14.07
N ALA A 234 -16.47 13.38 12.90
CA ALA A 234 -15.74 13.60 11.66
C ALA A 234 -15.14 15.01 11.65
N ALA A 235 -15.91 16.02 12.09
CA ALA A 235 -15.44 17.39 12.29
C ALA A 235 -14.31 17.44 13.31
N LEU A 236 -14.45 16.76 14.46
CA LEU A 236 -13.39 16.65 15.46
C LEU A 236 -12.12 16.05 14.88
N LYS A 237 -12.21 14.88 14.18
CA LYS A 237 -11.04 14.24 13.54
C LYS A 237 -10.40 15.18 12.51
N TYR A 238 -11.22 15.87 11.71
CA TYR A 238 -10.71 16.81 10.71
C TYR A 238 -9.92 17.95 11.36
N VAL A 239 -10.46 18.59 12.37
CA VAL A 239 -9.81 19.70 13.12
C VAL A 239 -8.55 19.21 13.83
N HIS A 240 -8.55 18.01 14.42
CA HIS A 240 -7.42 17.42 15.16
C HIS A 240 -6.24 17.00 14.28
N GLY A 241 -6.34 17.17 12.95
CA GLY A 241 -5.23 16.89 12.02
C GLY A 241 -5.64 16.22 10.72
N GLY A 242 -6.84 15.64 10.64
CA GLY A 242 -7.35 14.97 9.44
C GLY A 242 -7.40 15.86 8.19
N TRP A 243 -7.44 17.19 8.37
CA TRP A 243 -7.33 18.13 7.26
C TRP A 243 -6.01 17.99 6.48
N LEU A 244 -4.91 17.62 7.15
CA LEU A 244 -3.61 17.39 6.49
C LEU A 244 -3.61 16.07 5.72
N GLU A 245 -4.23 15.03 6.28
CA GLU A 245 -4.42 13.75 5.59
C GLU A 245 -5.25 13.95 4.30
N GLU A 246 -6.35 14.72 4.38
CA GLU A 246 -7.16 15.08 3.21
C GLU A 246 -6.39 15.92 2.18
N HIS A 247 -5.51 16.82 2.64
CA HIS A 247 -4.64 17.58 1.76
C HIS A 247 -3.68 16.67 0.98
N VAL A 248 -3.05 15.72 1.66
CA VAL A 248 -2.14 14.74 1.05
C VAL A 248 -2.90 13.87 0.06
N LEU A 249 -4.07 13.34 0.44
CA LEU A 249 -4.88 12.53 -0.46
C LEU A 249 -5.32 13.33 -1.69
N SER A 250 -5.74 14.58 -1.51
CA SER A 250 -6.10 15.48 -2.62
C SER A 250 -4.93 15.75 -3.57
N ALA A 251 -3.70 15.82 -3.04
CA ALA A 251 -2.50 16.01 -3.84
C ALA A 251 -2.16 14.79 -4.71
N VAL A 252 -2.48 13.57 -4.25
CA VAL A 252 -2.07 12.34 -4.94
C VAL A 252 -3.15 11.69 -5.78
N LYS A 253 -4.44 11.81 -5.42
CA LYS A 253 -5.55 11.05 -6.03
C LYS A 253 -5.69 11.19 -7.55
N ASP A 254 -5.27 12.33 -8.10
CA ASP A 254 -5.37 12.65 -9.53
C ASP A 254 -4.03 12.52 -10.29
N ILE A 255 -3.01 11.88 -9.68
CA ILE A 255 -1.73 11.65 -10.33
C ILE A 255 -1.90 10.57 -11.41
N LYS A 256 -1.44 10.86 -12.61
CA LYS A 256 -1.51 9.92 -13.74
C LYS A 256 -0.66 8.68 -13.46
N GLY A 257 -1.25 7.52 -13.63
CA GLY A 257 -0.63 6.20 -13.38
C GLY A 257 -0.89 5.65 -11.97
N LEU A 258 -1.62 6.37 -11.14
CA LEU A 258 -2.08 5.87 -9.85
C LEU A 258 -3.03 4.68 -10.06
N GLN A 259 -2.76 3.56 -9.38
CA GLN A 259 -3.56 2.34 -9.49
C GLN A 259 -4.67 2.30 -8.43
N ASP A 260 -4.36 2.68 -7.20
CA ASP A 260 -5.30 2.69 -6.08
C ASP A 260 -4.81 3.59 -4.94
N TYR A 261 -5.72 4.01 -4.05
CA TYR A 261 -5.39 4.77 -2.86
C TYR A 261 -6.39 4.52 -1.73
N ALA A 262 -5.99 4.83 -0.50
CA ALA A 262 -6.85 4.80 0.68
C ALA A 262 -6.44 5.88 1.69
N LEU A 263 -7.42 6.41 2.40
CA LEU A 263 -7.25 7.28 3.55
C LEU A 263 -7.60 6.50 4.81
N GLY A 264 -6.68 6.43 5.73
CA GLY A 264 -6.81 5.62 6.94
C GLY A 264 -6.72 4.12 6.66
N GLY A 265 -6.51 3.36 7.70
CA GLY A 265 -6.49 1.91 7.68
C GLY A 265 -5.32 1.33 8.46
N GLU A 266 -5.40 0.06 8.74
CA GLU A 266 -4.40 -0.68 9.50
C GLU A 266 -4.01 -1.93 8.69
N ILE A 267 -2.71 -2.15 8.46
CA ILE A 267 -2.25 -3.38 7.82
C ILE A 267 -2.11 -4.46 8.88
N ILE A 268 -2.89 -5.52 8.75
CA ILE A 268 -2.89 -6.68 9.64
C ILE A 268 -2.56 -7.95 8.87
N LYS A 269 -2.04 -8.97 9.57
CA LYS A 269 -1.86 -10.29 8.98
C LYS A 269 -3.22 -10.90 8.62
N LEU A 270 -3.27 -11.58 7.50
CA LEU A 270 -4.49 -12.27 7.04
C LEU A 270 -5.01 -13.25 8.10
N GLY A 271 -6.29 -13.12 8.46
CA GLY A 271 -6.93 -13.92 9.51
C GLY A 271 -6.64 -13.48 10.95
N ALA A 272 -5.87 -12.42 11.17
CA ALA A 272 -5.72 -11.78 12.48
C ALA A 272 -6.87 -10.78 12.72
N THR A 273 -7.20 -10.54 13.99
CA THR A 273 -8.10 -9.45 14.35
C THR A 273 -7.28 -8.29 14.90
N ALA A 274 -7.64 -7.05 14.57
CA ALA A 274 -6.96 -5.85 15.06
C ALA A 274 -6.85 -5.83 16.59
N SER A 275 -7.85 -6.36 17.30
CA SER A 275 -7.84 -6.51 18.77
C SER A 275 -6.78 -7.49 19.29
N LYS A 276 -6.46 -8.58 18.55
CA LYS A 276 -5.42 -9.53 18.94
C LYS A 276 -4.02 -8.93 18.76
N GLN A 277 -3.79 -8.16 17.70
CA GLN A 277 -2.49 -7.50 17.50
C GLN A 277 -2.20 -6.44 18.55
N LYS A 278 -3.22 -5.73 19.05
CA LYS A 278 -3.08 -4.78 20.17
C LYS A 278 -2.69 -5.46 21.49
N GLN A 279 -3.17 -6.69 21.73
CA GLN A 279 -2.80 -7.48 22.93
C GLN A 279 -1.34 -7.97 22.88
N ASP A 280 -0.78 -8.17 21.69
CA ASP A 280 0.61 -8.60 21.51
C ASP A 280 1.62 -7.45 21.59
N GLY A 281 1.21 -6.25 22.04
CA GLY A 281 2.08 -5.09 22.26
C GLY A 281 2.61 -4.46 20.96
N LYS A 282 2.05 -4.80 19.81
CA LYS A 282 2.34 -4.11 18.55
C LYS A 282 1.59 -2.78 18.52
N ALA A 283 2.33 -1.70 18.36
CA ALA A 283 1.82 -0.34 18.25
C ALA A 283 0.70 -0.22 17.22
N ASP A 284 -0.22 0.72 17.41
CA ASP A 284 -1.24 1.08 16.42
C ASP A 284 -0.57 1.33 15.07
N ASN A 285 -0.85 0.43 14.13
CA ASN A 285 -0.34 0.52 12.75
C ASN A 285 -1.35 1.27 11.86
N GLU A 286 -2.06 2.26 12.43
CA GLU A 286 -2.91 3.14 11.63
C GLU A 286 -2.04 3.93 10.66
N LEU A 287 -2.41 3.86 9.38
CA LEU A 287 -1.73 4.52 8.27
C LEU A 287 -2.60 5.67 7.79
N ASP A 288 -2.01 6.84 7.62
CA ASP A 288 -2.78 8.03 7.26
C ASP A 288 -3.18 7.99 5.77
N VAL A 289 -2.22 7.85 4.85
CA VAL A 289 -2.50 7.76 3.41
C VAL A 289 -1.72 6.60 2.80
N ILE A 290 -2.41 5.75 2.05
CA ILE A 290 -1.84 4.61 1.34
C ILE A 290 -2.07 4.79 -0.15
N VAL A 291 -1.02 4.56 -0.95
CA VAL A 291 -1.06 4.75 -2.41
C VAL A 291 -0.42 3.54 -3.09
N LEU A 292 -1.05 3.05 -4.15
CA LEU A 292 -0.48 2.03 -5.03
C LEU A 292 -0.11 2.65 -6.37
N MET A 293 1.17 2.61 -6.71
CA MET A 293 1.70 3.08 -7.98
C MET A 293 2.86 2.20 -8.45
N ASN A 294 2.86 1.84 -9.73
CA ASN A 294 3.87 0.94 -10.32
C ASN A 294 4.03 -0.37 -9.51
N ASN A 295 2.92 -0.92 -9.01
CA ASN A 295 2.86 -2.11 -8.14
C ASN A 295 3.64 -1.99 -6.82
N ASN A 296 4.07 -0.79 -6.44
CA ASN A 296 4.70 -0.51 -5.15
C ASN A 296 3.68 0.12 -4.22
N LEU A 297 3.67 -0.35 -2.97
CA LEU A 297 2.88 0.26 -1.92
C LEU A 297 3.65 1.46 -1.35
N HIS A 298 2.97 2.59 -1.28
CA HIS A 298 3.51 3.81 -0.70
C HIS A 298 2.67 4.18 0.51
N ILE A 299 3.31 4.46 1.63
CA ILE A 299 2.69 4.89 2.87
C ILE A 299 3.14 6.32 3.15
N ILE A 300 2.19 7.22 3.37
CA ILE A 300 2.47 8.61 3.68
C ILE A 300 1.89 8.91 5.05
N GLU A 301 2.75 9.20 5.99
CA GLU A 301 2.39 9.63 7.34
C GLU A 301 2.21 11.14 7.38
N CYS A 302 1.17 11.62 8.06
CA CYS A 302 0.80 13.03 8.15
C CYS A 302 0.86 13.52 9.61
N LYS A 303 1.61 14.59 9.89
CA LYS A 303 1.74 15.11 11.25
C LYS A 303 1.61 16.62 11.32
N THR A 304 0.78 17.09 12.25
CA THR A 304 0.61 18.52 12.59
C THR A 304 1.39 18.93 13.85
N VAL A 305 2.08 17.98 14.49
CA VAL A 305 2.84 18.15 15.73
C VAL A 305 4.03 19.09 15.54
N ASN A 306 4.32 19.88 16.56
CA ASN A 306 5.52 20.72 16.61
C ASN A 306 6.70 19.96 17.21
N TYR A 307 7.56 19.38 16.39
CA TYR A 307 8.74 18.62 16.81
C TYR A 307 9.89 19.46 17.36
N THR A 308 9.91 20.76 17.07
CA THR A 308 10.92 21.68 17.65
C THR A 308 10.58 22.12 19.07
N SER A 309 9.38 21.78 19.57
CA SER A 309 8.96 22.05 20.93
C SER A 309 9.72 21.14 21.93
N PRO A 310 10.21 21.68 23.05
CA PRO A 310 10.84 20.86 24.11
C PRO A 310 9.95 19.72 24.64
N PHE A 311 8.61 19.90 24.59
CA PHE A 311 7.64 18.91 25.04
C PHE A 311 7.53 17.70 24.11
N ASN A 312 7.89 17.84 22.84
CA ASN A 312 7.81 16.80 21.82
C ASN A 312 9.20 16.32 21.37
N LYS A 313 10.20 16.57 22.20
CA LYS A 313 11.59 16.19 21.90
C LYS A 313 11.73 14.68 21.73
N GLY A 314 12.17 14.27 20.54
CA GLY A 314 12.37 12.87 20.20
C GLY A 314 11.15 12.17 19.57
N GLU A 315 9.94 12.76 19.60
CA GLU A 315 8.76 12.15 18.98
C GLU A 315 8.92 12.01 17.46
N GLY A 316 9.56 12.96 16.79
CA GLY A 316 9.86 12.87 15.38
C GLY A 316 10.72 11.65 15.04
N ASN A 317 11.69 11.31 15.88
CA ASN A 317 12.49 10.10 15.71
C ASN A 317 11.65 8.83 15.82
N ASN A 318 10.64 8.78 16.69
CA ASN A 318 9.75 7.62 16.83
C ASN A 318 8.91 7.43 15.56
N VAL A 319 8.45 8.53 14.94
CA VAL A 319 7.74 8.47 13.64
C VAL A 319 8.65 7.89 12.56
N ILE A 320 9.91 8.36 12.46
CA ILE A 320 10.86 7.83 11.47
C ILE A 320 11.16 6.35 11.72
N TYR A 321 11.35 5.92 12.99
CA TYR A 321 11.54 4.51 13.32
C TYR A 321 10.34 3.64 12.88
N ARG A 322 9.11 4.12 13.09
CA ARG A 322 7.92 3.41 12.65
C ARG A 322 7.85 3.29 11.12
N LEU A 323 8.15 4.37 10.41
CA LEU A 323 8.20 4.36 8.93
C LEU A 323 9.30 3.44 8.42
N GLN A 324 10.49 3.46 9.04
CA GLN A 324 11.59 2.55 8.72
C GLN A 324 11.16 1.09 8.92
N ALA A 325 10.43 0.78 9.99
CA ALA A 325 9.93 -0.57 10.23
C ALA A 325 8.99 -1.05 9.11
N PHE A 326 8.15 -0.20 8.53
CA PHE A 326 7.34 -0.55 7.36
C PHE A 326 8.19 -0.77 6.10
N GLN A 327 9.29 -0.05 5.94
CA GLN A 327 10.19 -0.18 4.81
C GLN A 327 11.05 -1.45 4.90
N GLU A 328 11.50 -1.80 6.11
CA GLU A 328 12.36 -2.95 6.39
C GLU A 328 11.59 -4.24 6.71
N GLN A 329 10.43 -4.12 7.37
CA GLN A 329 9.54 -5.26 7.50
C GLN A 329 9.12 -5.65 6.09
N GLU A 330 9.77 -6.69 5.59
CA GLU A 330 9.25 -7.41 4.44
C GLU A 330 7.84 -7.90 4.79
N LEU A 331 6.82 -7.08 4.48
CA LEU A 331 5.41 -7.51 4.54
C LEU A 331 5.24 -8.68 3.57
N GLY A 332 5.71 -9.87 3.97
CA GLY A 332 5.72 -11.06 3.12
C GLY A 332 6.58 -10.94 1.85
N GLY A 333 7.53 -10.00 1.78
CA GLY A 333 8.33 -9.68 0.58
C GLY A 333 7.83 -8.46 -0.19
N LEU A 334 6.79 -7.76 0.31
CA LEU A 334 6.26 -6.54 -0.30
C LEU A 334 7.22 -5.36 -0.10
N LYS A 335 7.68 -4.78 -1.19
CA LYS A 335 8.46 -3.54 -1.15
C LYS A 335 7.53 -2.36 -0.85
N THR A 336 7.75 -1.73 0.30
CA THR A 336 6.99 -0.56 0.74
C THR A 336 7.88 0.67 0.71
N LYS A 337 7.40 1.76 0.12
CA LYS A 337 8.04 3.07 0.20
C LYS A 337 7.28 3.94 1.18
N VAL A 338 8.00 4.73 1.95
CA VAL A 338 7.39 5.56 3.01
C VAL A 338 7.80 7.01 2.87
N ALA A 339 6.94 7.93 3.29
CA ALA A 339 7.22 9.36 3.36
C ALA A 339 6.55 10.00 4.58
N LEU A 340 7.10 11.09 5.06
CA LEU A 340 6.51 11.94 6.10
C LEU A 340 6.09 13.28 5.51
N VAL A 341 4.84 13.67 5.75
CA VAL A 341 4.34 15.02 5.51
C VAL A 341 4.10 15.69 6.87
N SER A 342 4.85 16.73 7.16
CA SER A 342 4.74 17.47 8.43
C SER A 342 4.31 18.91 8.17
N TYR A 343 3.24 19.34 8.84
CA TYR A 343 2.81 20.74 8.77
C TYR A 343 3.81 21.70 9.37
N ARG A 344 4.61 21.21 10.33
CA ARG A 344 5.66 21.98 11.03
C ARG A 344 7.04 21.53 10.59
N ASP A 345 8.02 22.40 10.84
CA ASP A 345 9.42 22.03 10.66
C ASP A 345 9.79 20.87 11.59
N LEU A 346 10.57 19.95 11.07
CA LEU A 346 11.16 18.86 11.83
C LEU A 346 12.41 19.38 12.56
N ASP A 347 12.73 18.80 13.69
CA ASP A 347 14.00 19.04 14.37
C ASP A 347 15.19 18.40 13.63
N GLU A 348 16.39 18.90 13.83
CA GLU A 348 17.59 18.43 13.13
C GLU A 348 17.89 16.93 13.34
N PRO A 349 17.71 16.35 14.56
CA PRO A 349 17.86 14.90 14.74
C PRO A 349 16.91 14.09 13.88
N THR A 350 15.65 14.51 13.78
CA THR A 350 14.63 13.84 12.94
C THR A 350 14.97 13.95 11.46
N LYS A 351 15.37 15.12 10.97
CA LYS A 351 15.84 15.33 9.59
C LYS A 351 17.02 14.44 9.24
N LYS A 352 18.04 14.41 10.11
CA LYS A 352 19.20 13.56 9.91
C LYS A 352 18.81 12.10 9.80
N ARG A 353 18.01 11.61 10.75
CA ARG A 353 17.56 10.21 10.73
C ARG A 353 16.75 9.86 9.48
N ALA A 354 15.82 10.73 9.08
CA ALA A 354 15.04 10.53 7.85
C ALA A 354 15.95 10.42 6.62
N LYS A 355 16.97 11.30 6.53
CA LYS A 355 17.96 11.27 5.45
C LYS A 355 18.78 9.98 5.47
N ASP A 356 19.26 9.55 6.63
CA ASP A 356 20.08 8.33 6.78
C ASP A 356 19.29 7.07 6.36
N ASN A 357 17.95 7.07 6.56
CA ASN A 357 17.05 5.99 6.16
C ASN A 357 16.37 6.21 4.79
N GLN A 358 16.76 7.22 4.03
CA GLN A 358 16.20 7.57 2.72
C GLN A 358 14.67 7.78 2.73
N ILE A 359 14.13 8.29 3.85
CA ILE A 359 12.72 8.63 4.02
C ILE A 359 12.51 10.09 3.65
N PRO A 360 11.82 10.41 2.55
CA PRO A 360 11.53 11.79 2.18
C PRO A 360 10.59 12.43 3.20
N CYS A 361 10.93 13.67 3.56
CA CYS A 361 10.12 14.49 4.45
C CYS A 361 9.71 15.78 3.71
N TYR A 362 8.43 16.07 3.74
CA TYR A 362 7.85 17.30 3.17
C TYR A 362 7.30 18.13 4.33
N GLU A 363 7.98 19.24 4.64
CA GLU A 363 7.68 20.05 5.83
C GLU A 363 7.42 21.52 5.47
N SER A 364 6.65 22.21 6.29
CA SER A 364 6.42 23.68 6.20
C SER A 364 6.07 24.12 4.77
N ARG A 365 6.87 25.00 4.17
CA ARG A 365 6.63 25.59 2.85
C ARG A 365 6.55 24.57 1.72
N ASN A 366 7.14 23.39 1.88
CA ASN A 366 7.11 22.33 0.87
C ASN A 366 5.71 21.73 0.70
N ILE A 367 4.83 21.91 1.70
CA ILE A 367 3.45 21.39 1.65
C ILE A 367 2.60 22.17 0.64
N VAL A 368 2.92 23.44 0.36
CA VAL A 368 2.20 24.24 -0.64
C VAL A 368 2.31 23.63 -2.04
N ASN A 369 3.46 23.05 -2.39
CA ASN A 369 3.74 22.40 -3.67
C ASN A 369 3.74 20.86 -3.57
N LEU A 370 3.00 20.31 -2.61
CA LEU A 370 3.06 18.92 -2.24
C LEU A 370 2.77 17.97 -3.42
N LYS A 371 1.82 18.31 -4.29
CA LYS A 371 1.47 17.49 -5.46
C LYS A 371 2.68 17.16 -6.33
N ASN A 372 3.45 18.17 -6.73
CA ASN A 372 4.62 17.99 -7.60
C ASN A 372 5.71 17.15 -6.91
N ASN A 373 5.90 17.39 -5.62
CA ASN A 373 6.90 16.69 -4.81
C ASN A 373 6.53 15.19 -4.66
N LEU A 374 5.27 14.91 -4.34
CA LEU A 374 4.78 13.53 -4.21
C LEU A 374 4.72 12.81 -5.55
N GLU A 375 4.32 13.48 -6.63
CA GLU A 375 4.33 12.88 -7.96
C GLU A 375 5.73 12.45 -8.39
N ALA A 376 6.73 13.33 -8.16
CA ALA A 376 8.13 13.00 -8.45
C ALA A 376 8.65 11.82 -7.61
N TRP A 377 8.20 11.67 -6.37
CA TRP A 377 8.58 10.57 -5.51
C TRP A 377 7.86 9.26 -5.86
N LEU A 378 6.57 9.30 -6.13
CA LEU A 378 5.76 8.12 -6.48
C LEU A 378 6.21 7.47 -7.79
N LYS A 379 6.76 8.27 -8.73
CA LYS A 379 7.23 7.78 -10.04
C LYS A 379 8.65 7.20 -10.03
N LYS A 380 9.42 7.39 -8.97
CA LYS A 380 10.75 6.79 -8.78
C LYS A 380 10.64 5.32 -8.38
#